data_88afcfabefa05a8f1928df9124f091ef
#
_entry.id   88afcfabefa05a8f1928df9124f091ef
#
_cell.length_a   1.000
_cell.length_b   1.000
_cell.length_c   1.000
_cell.angle_alpha   90.00
_cell.angle_beta   90.00
_cell.angle_gamma   90.00
#
_symmetry.space_group_name_H-M   'P 1'
#
loop_
_entity.id
_entity.type
_entity.pdbx_description
1 polymer ?
#
loop_
_entity_poly.entity_id
_entity_poly.type
_entity_poly.pdbx_seq_one_letter_code
_entity_poly.pdbx_strand_id
1 'polypeptide(L)'
;MALKFMEKNIKDTEDIPIVVVTSADIVSYIKGYHIYKSVWTPTVQEHVYGEIEPDNPVDKYAVAVKKDKKVVGHLPLGENGKFAKTIFYFLRADPYGKCDITVTGKAVNLGDGDGMQVPCILHISGQKSMMEILKQQKMTKEFKFL
;
A
#
# COMPACT_ATOMS: atom_id res chain seq x y z
N MET A 1 10.41 -19.83 34.11
CA MET A 1 10.13 -18.39 34.05
C MET A 1 9.04 -18.00 33.05
N ALA A 2 9.07 -18.51 31.83
CA ALA A 2 8.04 -18.24 30.82
C ALA A 2 6.66 -18.72 31.28
N LEU A 3 6.54 -19.86 31.92
CA LEU A 3 5.27 -20.37 32.44
C LEU A 3 4.67 -19.47 33.51
N LYS A 4 5.49 -18.97 34.44
CA LYS A 4 5.00 -18.02 35.46
C LYS A 4 4.54 -16.69 34.85
N PHE A 5 5.24 -16.25 33.86
CA PHE A 5 4.84 -15.03 33.11
C PHE A 5 3.50 -15.25 32.42
N MET A 6 3.31 -16.38 31.78
CA MET A 6 2.05 -16.72 31.12
C MET A 6 0.91 -16.89 32.10
N GLU A 7 1.16 -17.57 33.25
CA GLU A 7 0.14 -17.70 34.30
C GLU A 7 -0.28 -16.37 34.88
N LYS A 8 0.64 -15.46 35.10
CA LYS A 8 0.36 -14.11 35.56
C LYS A 8 -0.45 -13.34 34.52
N ASN A 9 -0.10 -13.48 33.24
CA ASN A 9 -0.79 -12.79 32.18
C ASN A 9 -2.15 -13.38 31.86
N ILE A 10 -2.39 -14.65 32.12
CA ILE A 10 -3.71 -15.26 31.96
C ILE A 10 -4.76 -14.55 32.84
N LYS A 11 -4.38 -14.12 34.02
CA LYS A 11 -5.26 -13.38 34.90
C LYS A 11 -5.58 -11.97 34.38
N ASP A 12 -4.65 -11.41 33.61
CA ASP A 12 -4.71 -10.04 33.10
C ASP A 12 -4.92 -10.03 31.57
N THR A 13 -5.38 -11.13 30.98
CA THR A 13 -5.59 -11.21 29.53
C THR A 13 -6.62 -10.21 29.01
N GLU A 14 -7.53 -9.79 29.87
CA GLU A 14 -8.51 -8.75 29.53
C GLU A 14 -7.84 -7.39 29.29
N ASP A 15 -6.68 -7.15 29.91
CA ASP A 15 -5.92 -5.90 29.79
C ASP A 15 -4.91 -5.93 28.64
N ILE A 16 -4.72 -7.10 28.01
CA ILE A 16 -3.82 -7.23 26.86
C ILE A 16 -4.58 -6.87 25.60
N PRO A 17 -4.16 -5.80 24.88
CA PRO A 17 -4.85 -5.44 23.64
C PRO A 17 -4.73 -6.56 22.62
N ILE A 18 -5.85 -7.00 22.10
CA ILE A 18 -5.92 -7.94 20.98
C ILE A 18 -5.83 -7.12 19.69
N VAL A 19 -4.78 -7.36 18.91
CA VAL A 19 -4.64 -6.72 17.61
C VAL A 19 -5.36 -7.57 16.58
N VAL A 20 -6.41 -6.99 15.98
CA VAL A 20 -7.14 -7.61 14.88
C VAL A 20 -6.69 -6.94 13.60
N VAL A 21 -6.14 -7.73 12.68
CA VAL A 21 -5.71 -7.26 11.37
C VAL A 21 -6.79 -7.61 10.36
N THR A 22 -7.19 -6.63 9.57
CA THR A 22 -8.14 -6.83 8.45
C THR A 22 -7.51 -6.34 7.15
N SER A 23 -8.15 -6.65 6.03
CA SER A 23 -7.64 -6.28 4.72
C SER A 23 -8.75 -5.78 3.80
N ALA A 24 -8.36 -5.05 2.77
CA ALA A 24 -9.24 -4.61 1.70
C ALA A 24 -8.42 -4.47 0.42
N ASP A 25 -9.10 -4.63 -0.72
CA ASP A 25 -8.48 -4.52 -2.02
C ASP A 25 -8.93 -3.24 -2.71
N ILE A 26 -7.99 -2.56 -3.39
CA ILE A 26 -8.24 -1.34 -4.13
C ILE A 26 -7.75 -1.54 -5.56
N VAL A 27 -8.59 -1.26 -6.54
CA VAL A 27 -8.19 -1.22 -7.94
C VAL A 27 -7.39 0.06 -8.18
N SER A 28 -6.20 -0.06 -8.74
CA SER A 28 -5.30 1.06 -8.97
C SER A 28 -4.37 0.78 -10.16
N TYR A 29 -3.30 1.54 -10.24
CA TYR A 29 -2.25 1.32 -11.23
C TYR A 29 -0.90 1.79 -10.68
N ILE A 30 0.17 1.31 -11.31
CA ILE A 30 1.54 1.70 -11.01
C ILE A 30 1.97 2.66 -12.10
N LYS A 31 2.50 3.82 -11.73
CA LYS A 31 3.01 4.81 -12.68
C LYS A 31 4.53 4.88 -12.65
N GLY A 32 5.11 5.43 -13.70
CA GLY A 32 6.54 5.72 -13.75
C GLY A 32 7.43 4.50 -13.98
N TYR A 33 6.86 3.31 -14.23
CA TYR A 33 7.67 2.12 -14.44
C TYR A 33 8.63 2.25 -15.63
N HIS A 34 8.29 3.07 -16.61
CA HIS A 34 9.11 3.28 -17.80
C HIS A 34 10.52 3.82 -17.47
N ILE A 35 10.66 4.50 -16.33
CA ILE A 35 11.95 4.97 -15.83
C ILE A 35 12.81 3.79 -15.33
N TYR A 36 12.16 2.70 -14.93
CA TYR A 36 12.79 1.53 -14.33
C TYR A 36 12.80 0.30 -15.24
N LYS A 37 12.56 0.46 -16.55
CA LYS A 37 12.50 -0.65 -17.53
C LYS A 37 13.73 -1.55 -17.51
N SER A 38 14.89 -0.99 -17.24
CA SER A 38 16.13 -1.75 -17.19
C SER A 38 16.18 -2.77 -16.06
N VAL A 39 15.34 -2.60 -15.03
CA VAL A 39 15.32 -3.47 -13.85
C VAL A 39 14.02 -4.24 -13.71
N TRP A 40 12.97 -3.85 -14.46
CA TRP A 40 11.66 -4.48 -14.31
C TRP A 40 10.81 -4.36 -15.58
N THR A 41 10.26 -5.49 -16.00
CA THR A 41 9.21 -5.56 -17.00
C THR A 41 8.00 -6.21 -16.34
N PRO A 42 6.87 -5.48 -16.19
CA PRO A 42 5.71 -6.01 -15.47
C PRO A 42 5.14 -7.26 -16.15
N THR A 43 4.80 -8.25 -15.36
CA THR A 43 4.13 -9.47 -15.79
C THR A 43 2.79 -9.60 -15.06
N VAL A 44 1.73 -9.94 -15.80
CA VAL A 44 0.41 -10.16 -15.21
C VAL A 44 0.48 -11.23 -14.11
N GLN A 45 -0.16 -10.99 -12.99
CA GLN A 45 -0.14 -11.81 -11.77
C GLN A 45 1.17 -11.72 -10.97
N GLU A 46 2.09 -10.89 -11.38
CA GLU A 46 3.29 -10.63 -10.59
C GLU A 46 2.95 -9.90 -9.29
N HIS A 47 3.69 -10.22 -8.23
CA HIS A 47 3.53 -9.58 -6.91
C HIS A 47 4.67 -8.62 -6.64
N VAL A 48 4.31 -7.40 -6.28
CA VAL A 48 5.22 -6.36 -5.83
C VAL A 48 4.62 -5.73 -4.56
N TYR A 49 5.25 -4.72 -4.00
CA TYR A 49 4.74 -4.13 -2.76
C TYR A 49 4.95 -2.62 -2.72
N GLY A 50 4.12 -1.94 -1.93
CA GLY A 50 4.23 -0.51 -1.69
C GLY A 50 5.01 -0.21 -0.42
N GLU A 51 5.83 0.82 -0.48
CA GLU A 51 6.61 1.30 0.67
C GLU A 51 6.73 2.80 0.63
N ILE A 52 6.53 3.47 1.77
CA ILE A 52 6.62 4.93 1.84
C ILE A 52 8.05 5.40 1.62
N GLU A 53 8.18 6.56 0.98
CA GLU A 53 9.47 7.24 0.75
C GLU A 53 9.46 8.61 1.42
N PRO A 54 9.55 8.69 2.75
CA PRO A 54 9.51 9.99 3.45
C PRO A 54 10.66 10.92 3.08
N ASP A 55 11.77 10.36 2.61
CA ASP A 55 12.96 11.13 2.19
C ASP A 55 12.98 11.47 0.70
N ASN A 56 11.88 11.22 -0.01
CA ASN A 56 11.80 11.54 -1.44
C ASN A 56 11.91 13.07 -1.62
N PRO A 57 12.89 13.55 -2.39
CA PRO A 57 13.15 15.00 -2.51
C PRO A 57 12.08 15.74 -3.33
N VAL A 58 11.33 15.03 -4.17
CA VAL A 58 10.28 15.62 -5.03
C VAL A 58 8.92 15.55 -4.34
N ASP A 59 8.63 14.45 -3.67
CA ASP A 59 7.34 14.22 -3.02
C ASP A 59 7.53 13.42 -1.73
N LYS A 60 7.40 14.11 -0.60
CA LYS A 60 7.55 13.47 0.72
C LYS A 60 6.43 12.49 1.07
N TYR A 61 5.34 12.49 0.30
CA TYR A 61 4.23 11.56 0.48
C TYR A 61 4.24 10.44 -0.57
N ALA A 62 5.35 10.26 -1.28
CA ALA A 62 5.47 9.24 -2.30
C ALA A 62 5.37 7.83 -1.69
N VAL A 63 4.65 6.96 -2.38
CA VAL A 63 4.60 5.53 -2.07
C VAL A 63 5.26 4.81 -3.23
N ALA A 64 6.46 4.29 -3.00
CA ALA A 64 7.19 3.54 -4.00
C ALA A 64 6.58 2.16 -4.18
N VAL A 65 6.61 1.67 -5.42
CA VAL A 65 6.35 0.28 -5.72
C VAL A 65 7.70 -0.41 -5.88
N LYS A 66 7.90 -1.48 -5.13
CA LYS A 66 9.18 -2.18 -5.07
C LYS A 66 9.06 -3.64 -5.43
N LYS A 67 10.10 -4.15 -6.06
CA LYS A 67 10.33 -5.57 -6.30
C LYS A 67 11.76 -5.88 -5.87
N ASP A 68 11.92 -6.90 -5.03
CA ASP A 68 13.24 -7.31 -4.53
C ASP A 68 14.05 -6.14 -3.97
N LYS A 69 13.38 -5.27 -3.20
CA LYS A 69 13.94 -4.07 -2.56
C LYS A 69 14.33 -2.94 -3.52
N LYS A 70 14.03 -3.07 -4.80
CA LYS A 70 14.31 -2.04 -5.81
C LYS A 70 13.04 -1.31 -6.19
N VAL A 71 13.11 0.01 -6.32
CA VAL A 71 11.98 0.81 -6.79
C VAL A 71 11.75 0.52 -8.26
N VAL A 72 10.51 0.17 -8.61
CA VAL A 72 10.10 -0.12 -10.00
C VAL A 72 8.98 0.79 -10.49
N GLY A 73 8.49 1.66 -9.64
CA GLY A 73 7.45 2.62 -9.97
C GLY A 73 6.93 3.28 -8.71
N HIS A 74 5.81 3.97 -8.83
CA HIS A 74 5.14 4.65 -7.72
C HIS A 74 3.63 4.49 -7.83
N LEU A 75 2.93 4.59 -6.72
CA LEU A 75 1.48 4.70 -6.73
C LEU A 75 1.09 6.08 -7.29
N PRO A 76 -0.10 6.18 -7.94
CA PRO A 76 -0.56 7.44 -8.45
C PRO A 76 -0.88 8.42 -7.32
N LEU A 77 -0.73 9.71 -7.61
CA LEU A 77 -1.05 10.75 -6.64
C LEU A 77 -2.56 10.82 -6.38
N GLY A 78 -3.37 10.60 -7.42
CA GLY A 78 -4.79 10.82 -7.36
C GLY A 78 -5.12 12.33 -7.39
N GLU A 79 -6.39 12.64 -7.31
CA GLU A 79 -6.87 14.03 -7.32
C GLU A 79 -6.29 14.79 -6.13
N ASN A 80 -5.64 15.92 -6.41
CA ASN A 80 -4.98 16.78 -5.41
C ASN A 80 -3.94 16.03 -4.56
N GLY A 81 -3.34 14.96 -5.08
CA GLY A 81 -2.38 14.13 -4.35
C GLY A 81 -2.99 13.29 -3.24
N LYS A 82 -4.30 13.26 -3.14
CA LYS A 82 -5.02 12.69 -2.01
C LYS A 82 -4.84 11.17 -1.87
N PHE A 83 -4.80 10.45 -2.99
CA PHE A 83 -4.69 9.00 -2.94
C PHE A 83 -3.35 8.55 -2.35
N ALA A 84 -2.25 9.00 -2.94
CA ALA A 84 -0.92 8.64 -2.44
C ALA A 84 -0.73 9.06 -0.99
N LYS A 85 -1.16 10.28 -0.66
CA LYS A 85 -1.05 10.83 0.70
C LYS A 85 -1.83 10.02 1.72
N THR A 86 -3.04 9.56 1.37
CA THR A 86 -3.86 8.72 2.25
C THR A 86 -3.17 7.38 2.53
N ILE A 87 -2.65 6.72 1.50
CA ILE A 87 -1.92 5.45 1.65
C ILE A 87 -0.63 5.68 2.44
N PHE A 88 0.10 6.77 2.16
CA PHE A 88 1.31 7.12 2.88
C PHE A 88 1.05 7.24 4.39
N TYR A 89 0.06 8.02 4.79
CA TYR A 89 -0.25 8.21 6.22
C TYR A 89 -0.71 6.92 6.88
N PHE A 90 -1.49 6.10 6.18
CA PHE A 90 -1.89 4.80 6.69
C PHE A 90 -0.68 3.91 6.99
N LEU A 91 0.21 3.76 6.02
CA LEU A 91 1.41 2.91 6.18
C LEU A 91 2.37 3.46 7.24
N ARG A 92 2.45 4.77 7.37
CA ARG A 92 3.30 5.40 8.37
C ARG A 92 2.75 5.24 9.80
N ALA A 93 1.44 5.38 9.96
CA ALA A 93 0.80 5.38 11.28
C ALA A 93 0.57 4.00 11.86
N ASP A 94 0.36 2.99 11.00
CA ASP A 94 0.02 1.64 11.44
C ASP A 94 1.23 0.72 11.36
N PRO A 95 1.78 0.25 12.49
CA PRO A 95 2.92 -0.68 12.47
C PRO A 95 2.58 -2.03 11.83
N TYR A 96 1.31 -2.37 11.71
CA TYR A 96 0.84 -3.58 11.02
C TYR A 96 0.43 -3.30 9.58
N GLY A 97 0.54 -2.03 9.14
CA GLY A 97 0.14 -1.63 7.81
C GLY A 97 1.01 -2.24 6.71
N LYS A 98 0.37 -2.82 5.71
CA LYS A 98 1.04 -3.39 4.53
C LYS A 98 0.28 -3.02 3.27
N CYS A 99 1.03 -2.90 2.18
CA CYS A 99 0.48 -2.69 0.85
C CYS A 99 1.13 -3.70 -0.09
N ASP A 100 0.51 -4.85 -0.26
CA ASP A 100 0.92 -5.83 -1.25
C ASP A 100 0.20 -5.51 -2.56
N ILE A 101 0.82 -5.79 -3.69
CA ILE A 101 0.33 -5.38 -5.00
C ILE A 101 0.39 -6.56 -5.96
N THR A 102 -0.70 -6.80 -6.68
CA THR A 102 -0.75 -7.78 -7.77
C THR A 102 -0.95 -7.05 -9.09
N VAL A 103 -0.06 -7.25 -10.04
CA VAL A 103 -0.21 -6.73 -11.41
C VAL A 103 -1.35 -7.47 -12.10
N THR A 104 -2.32 -6.73 -12.64
CA THR A 104 -3.53 -7.33 -13.23
C THR A 104 -3.62 -7.19 -14.74
N GLY A 105 -2.77 -6.38 -15.36
CA GLY A 105 -2.83 -6.17 -16.79
C GLY A 105 -1.51 -5.68 -17.35
N LYS A 106 -1.45 -5.60 -18.67
CA LYS A 106 -0.28 -5.07 -19.37
C LYS A 106 -0.21 -3.55 -19.21
N ALA A 107 1.00 -3.00 -19.25
CA ALA A 107 1.22 -1.57 -19.24
C ALA A 107 0.49 -0.91 -20.42
N VAL A 108 -0.20 0.19 -20.13
CA VAL A 108 -0.95 0.97 -21.12
C VAL A 108 -0.59 2.44 -21.00
N ASN A 109 -0.64 3.16 -22.13
CA ASN A 109 -0.51 4.61 -22.15
C ASN A 109 -1.90 5.20 -22.36
N LEU A 110 -2.43 5.87 -21.34
CA LEU A 110 -3.76 6.46 -21.37
C LEU A 110 -3.81 7.82 -22.07
N GLY A 111 -2.67 8.33 -22.54
CA GLY A 111 -2.62 9.59 -23.28
C GLY A 111 -2.81 10.85 -22.43
N ASP A 112 -2.71 10.72 -21.12
CA ASP A 112 -2.89 11.82 -20.15
C ASP A 112 -1.57 12.54 -19.80
N GLY A 113 -0.47 12.16 -20.44
CA GLY A 113 0.84 12.74 -20.17
C GLY A 113 1.61 12.09 -19.01
N ASP A 114 1.02 11.14 -18.29
CA ASP A 114 1.64 10.46 -17.17
C ASP A 114 2.48 9.24 -17.59
N GLY A 115 2.61 9.00 -18.89
CA GLY A 115 3.36 7.88 -19.43
C GLY A 115 2.61 6.58 -19.31
N MET A 116 3.37 5.48 -19.21
CA MET A 116 2.79 4.14 -19.12
C MET A 116 2.30 3.85 -17.71
N GLN A 117 1.15 3.20 -17.61
CA GLN A 117 0.53 2.79 -16.35
C GLN A 117 0.36 1.28 -16.35
N VAL A 118 0.62 0.66 -15.22
CA VAL A 118 0.48 -0.78 -15.04
C VAL A 118 -0.72 -1.06 -14.16
N PRO A 119 -1.82 -1.64 -14.69
CA PRO A 119 -2.98 -1.94 -13.87
C PRO A 119 -2.64 -2.92 -12.75
N CYS A 120 -3.19 -2.67 -11.57
CA CYS A 120 -2.93 -3.52 -10.41
C CYS A 120 -4.08 -3.50 -9.41
N ILE A 121 -4.00 -4.40 -8.46
CA ILE A 121 -4.83 -4.39 -7.25
C ILE A 121 -3.90 -4.21 -6.06
N LEU A 122 -4.22 -3.24 -5.21
CA LEU A 122 -3.54 -3.04 -3.93
C LEU A 122 -4.26 -3.86 -2.87
N HIS A 123 -3.52 -4.72 -2.17
CA HIS A 123 -4.02 -5.47 -1.03
C HIS A 123 -3.53 -4.76 0.22
N ILE A 124 -4.37 -3.89 0.77
CA ILE A 124 -4.04 -3.11 1.96
C ILE A 124 -4.50 -3.89 3.19
N SER A 125 -3.63 -4.03 4.17
CA SER A 125 -3.96 -4.65 5.43
C SER A 125 -3.39 -3.85 6.60
N GLY A 126 -4.02 -3.98 7.75
CA GLY A 126 -3.61 -3.29 8.96
C GLY A 126 -4.59 -3.50 10.09
N GLN A 127 -4.40 -2.79 11.18
CA GLN A 127 -5.30 -2.87 12.32
C GLN A 127 -6.73 -2.49 11.92
N LYS A 128 -7.69 -3.22 12.45
CA LYS A 128 -9.11 -3.05 12.12
C LYS A 128 -9.55 -1.59 12.24
N SER A 129 -9.18 -0.91 13.34
CA SER A 129 -9.55 0.48 13.57
C SER A 129 -8.99 1.42 12.50
N MET A 130 -7.74 1.21 12.10
CA MET A 130 -7.08 1.99 11.06
C MET A 130 -7.68 1.70 9.68
N MET A 131 -8.02 0.44 9.41
CA MET A 131 -8.67 0.04 8.16
C MET A 131 -10.07 0.64 8.04
N GLU A 132 -10.81 0.74 9.12
CA GLU A 132 -12.13 1.39 9.12
C GLU A 132 -12.01 2.88 8.77
N ILE A 133 -11.00 3.57 9.31
CA ILE A 133 -10.73 4.96 8.96
C ILE A 133 -10.36 5.09 7.49
N LEU A 134 -9.49 4.20 7.00
CA LEU A 134 -9.07 4.21 5.60
C LEU A 134 -10.26 4.04 4.64
N LYS A 135 -11.17 3.11 4.94
CA LYS A 135 -12.36 2.84 4.12
C LYS A 135 -13.33 4.02 4.07
N GLN A 136 -13.31 4.89 5.08
CA GLN A 136 -14.16 6.07 5.12
C GLN A 136 -13.58 7.25 4.31
N GLN A 137 -12.32 7.17 3.88
CA GLN A 137 -11.73 8.22 3.08
C GLN A 137 -12.39 8.28 1.69
N LYS A 138 -12.67 9.49 1.23
CA LYS A 138 -13.15 9.68 -0.14
C LYS A 138 -11.97 9.56 -1.08
N MET A 139 -11.84 8.41 -1.70
CA MET A 139 -10.91 8.20 -2.79
C MET A 139 -11.49 8.78 -4.07
N THR A 140 -10.64 9.03 -5.06
CA THR A 140 -11.10 9.47 -6.37
C THR A 140 -11.83 8.32 -7.08
N LYS A 141 -12.57 8.64 -8.16
CA LYS A 141 -13.35 7.63 -8.90
C LYS A 141 -12.49 6.49 -9.44
N GLU A 142 -11.20 6.75 -9.68
CA GLU A 142 -10.26 5.77 -10.21
C GLU A 142 -9.81 4.75 -9.16
N PHE A 143 -10.04 5.01 -7.87
CA PHE A 143 -9.51 4.19 -6.77
C PHE A 143 -10.65 3.74 -5.88
N LYS A 144 -11.23 2.60 -6.23
CA LYS A 144 -12.37 2.05 -5.50
C LYS A 144 -11.98 0.79 -4.73
N PHE A 145 -12.54 0.67 -3.54
CA PHE A 145 -12.48 -0.59 -2.81
C PHE A 145 -13.34 -1.65 -3.51
N LEU A 146 -12.79 -2.83 -3.61
CA LEU A 146 -13.49 -4.00 -4.12
C LEU A 146 -14.40 -4.60 -3.05
#